data_adc79553c0bd61f89b80738c66edaf56
#
_entry.id   adc79553c0bd61f89b80738c66edaf56
#
_cell.length_a   1.000
_cell.length_b   1.000
_cell.length_c   1.000
_cell.angle_alpha   90.00
_cell.angle_beta   90.00
_cell.angle_gamma   90.00
#
_symmetry.space_group_name_H-M   'P 1'
#
loop_
_entity.id
_entity.type
_entity.pdbx_description
1 polymer ?
#
loop_
_entity_poly.entity_id
_entity_poly.type
_entity_poly.pdbx_seq_one_letter_code
_entity_poly.pdbx_strand_id
1 'polypeptide(L)'
;MHLQKLTFNLAYILLIGSSILTGFESLNTFPKELLPLKHILSIETCVTIIASIAYSFLTQSYTTHQNFDLTFYRYLDWFATTPLLLLSLIIYLSYLKNKDENNQTPETEDDTFNIILKDKKIIIIIALNFLMLVFGYMGETKLINYIIANILGFIPFIIMLYIIWKNYCHSSNRNIFIAFSIIWSMYGIVYYFDNNSKNIGYNILDIIAKVGFGLLIWYKVIQYKLENLNNLDYNIDYTNLITIK
;
A
#
# COMPACT_ATOMS: atom_id res chain seq x y z
N MET A 1 -12.66 -8.87 24.02
CA MET A 1 -11.45 -8.30 24.64
C MET A 1 -10.17 -9.05 24.26
N HIS A 2 -10.08 -10.37 24.42
CA HIS A 2 -8.86 -11.14 24.08
C HIS A 2 -8.51 -11.09 22.57
N LEU A 3 -9.48 -11.25 21.68
CA LEU A 3 -9.28 -11.24 20.23
C LEU A 3 -8.81 -9.87 19.70
N GLN A 4 -9.35 -8.78 20.22
CA GLN A 4 -8.95 -7.43 19.83
C GLN A 4 -7.46 -7.17 20.20
N LYS A 5 -7.05 -7.55 21.43
CA LYS A 5 -5.64 -7.47 21.84
C LYS A 5 -4.73 -8.31 20.93
N LEU A 6 -5.16 -9.51 20.58
CA LEU A 6 -4.43 -10.41 19.71
C LEU A 6 -4.22 -9.76 18.32
N THR A 7 -5.27 -9.18 17.74
CA THR A 7 -5.17 -8.53 16.41
C THR A 7 -4.30 -7.27 16.41
N PHE A 8 -4.32 -6.45 17.49
CA PHE A 8 -3.38 -5.34 17.64
C PHE A 8 -1.93 -5.81 17.67
N ASN A 9 -1.62 -6.79 18.50
CA ASN A 9 -0.26 -7.33 18.60
C ASN A 9 0.19 -7.96 17.28
N LEU A 10 -0.68 -8.72 16.63
CA LEU A 10 -0.40 -9.36 15.35
C LEU A 10 -0.11 -8.30 14.26
N ALA A 11 -0.95 -7.28 14.15
CA ALA A 11 -0.73 -6.19 13.21
C ALA A 11 0.60 -5.48 13.47
N TYR A 12 0.90 -5.16 14.73
CA TYR A 12 2.17 -4.53 15.12
C TYR A 12 3.39 -5.37 14.70
N ILE A 13 3.39 -6.67 15.02
CA ILE A 13 4.51 -7.57 14.69
C ILE A 13 4.67 -7.71 13.17
N LEU A 14 3.56 -7.88 12.44
CA LEU A 14 3.60 -8.02 10.99
C LEU A 14 4.04 -6.74 10.28
N LEU A 15 3.63 -5.56 10.77
CA LEU A 15 4.09 -4.27 10.24
C LEU A 15 5.60 -4.09 10.42
N ILE A 16 6.15 -4.42 11.61
CA ILE A 16 7.60 -4.39 11.83
C ILE A 16 8.31 -5.41 10.94
N GLY A 17 7.84 -6.64 10.87
CA GLY A 17 8.43 -7.68 10.01
C GLY A 17 8.45 -7.26 8.53
N SER A 18 7.33 -6.70 8.04
CA SER A 18 7.25 -6.19 6.67
C SER A 18 8.20 -5.01 6.44
N SER A 19 8.31 -4.07 7.39
CA SER A 19 9.23 -2.92 7.25
C SER A 19 10.70 -3.36 7.18
N ILE A 20 11.08 -4.40 7.92
CA ILE A 20 12.43 -4.97 7.86
C ILE A 20 12.68 -5.62 6.50
N LEU A 21 11.76 -6.46 6.02
CA LEU A 21 11.92 -7.18 4.76
C LEU A 21 11.96 -6.22 3.56
N THR A 22 10.99 -5.33 3.45
CA THR A 22 10.90 -4.36 2.34
C THR A 22 12.02 -3.33 2.41
N GLY A 23 12.39 -2.88 3.62
CA GLY A 23 13.47 -1.93 3.84
C GLY A 23 14.82 -2.51 3.46
N PHE A 24 15.12 -3.73 3.91
CA PHE A 24 16.38 -4.39 3.56
C PHE A 24 16.50 -4.60 2.05
N GLU A 25 15.41 -5.02 1.40
CA GLU A 25 15.40 -5.18 -0.05
C GLU A 25 15.56 -3.84 -0.79
N SER A 26 14.94 -2.77 -0.32
CA SER A 26 15.02 -1.45 -0.95
C SER A 26 16.42 -0.82 -0.93
N LEU A 27 17.31 -1.26 -0.03
CA LEU A 27 18.70 -0.81 0.05
C LEU A 27 19.60 -1.48 -0.99
N ASN A 28 19.17 -2.58 -1.58
CA ASN A 28 19.94 -3.28 -2.60
C ASN A 28 20.04 -2.46 -3.91
N THR A 29 21.02 -2.81 -4.73
CA THR A 29 21.12 -2.29 -6.10
C THR A 29 20.10 -2.98 -6.98
N PHE A 30 19.44 -2.21 -7.84
CA PHE A 30 18.42 -2.70 -8.76
C PHE A 30 18.84 -2.41 -10.20
N PRO A 31 18.55 -3.33 -11.14
CA PRO A 31 18.61 -3.02 -12.57
C PRO A 31 17.62 -1.88 -12.90
N LYS A 32 17.92 -1.13 -13.95
CA LYS A 32 17.12 0.04 -14.37
C LYS A 32 15.63 -0.24 -14.50
N GLU A 33 15.32 -1.40 -15.07
CA GLU A 33 13.95 -1.88 -15.32
C GLU A 33 13.12 -2.06 -14.04
N LEU A 34 13.76 -2.30 -12.90
CA LEU A 34 13.10 -2.52 -11.60
C LEU A 34 13.12 -1.31 -10.66
N LEU A 35 13.67 -0.19 -11.09
CA LEU A 35 13.72 1.00 -10.24
C LEU A 35 12.35 1.50 -9.78
N PRO A 36 11.28 1.46 -10.61
CA PRO A 36 9.94 1.77 -10.12
C PRO A 36 9.52 0.87 -8.94
N LEU A 37 9.86 -0.43 -8.98
CA LEU A 37 9.58 -1.34 -7.88
C LEU A 37 10.41 -1.05 -6.63
N LYS A 38 11.67 -0.62 -6.81
CA LYS A 38 12.51 -0.13 -5.69
C LYS A 38 11.88 1.08 -5.00
N HIS A 39 11.40 2.06 -5.78
CA HIS A 39 10.72 3.23 -5.21
C HIS A 39 9.46 2.83 -4.45
N ILE A 40 8.67 1.88 -4.99
CA ILE A 40 7.50 1.35 -4.30
C ILE A 40 7.91 0.68 -2.99
N LEU A 41 8.93 -0.18 -2.98
CA LEU A 41 9.42 -0.82 -1.75
C LEU A 41 9.85 0.20 -0.70
N SER A 42 10.52 1.28 -1.10
CA SER A 42 10.90 2.37 -0.19
C SER A 42 9.67 3.07 0.40
N ILE A 43 8.64 3.33 -0.42
CA ILE A 43 7.39 3.93 0.04
C ILE A 43 6.66 2.97 0.99
N GLU A 44 6.54 1.69 0.66
CA GLU A 44 5.89 0.69 1.50
C GLU A 44 6.64 0.48 2.84
N THR A 45 7.96 0.59 2.82
CA THR A 45 8.76 0.60 4.05
C THR A 45 8.39 1.79 4.94
N CYS A 46 8.28 3.00 4.37
CA CYS A 46 7.82 4.18 5.10
C CYS A 46 6.40 3.98 5.66
N VAL A 47 5.48 3.45 4.84
CA VAL A 47 4.10 3.13 5.26
C VAL A 47 4.08 2.21 6.47
N THR A 48 4.83 1.10 6.40
CA THR A 48 4.83 0.09 7.48
C THR A 48 5.57 0.56 8.73
N ILE A 49 6.60 1.42 8.62
CA ILE A 49 7.24 2.08 9.76
C ILE A 49 6.25 3.04 10.46
N ILE A 50 5.60 3.94 9.71
CA ILE A 50 4.63 4.89 10.27
C ILE A 50 3.49 4.14 10.97
N ALA A 51 2.93 3.13 10.29
CA ALA A 51 1.88 2.30 10.85
C ALA A 51 2.35 1.54 12.10
N SER A 52 3.57 1.00 12.14
CA SER A 52 4.10 0.29 13.30
C SER A 52 4.23 1.22 14.51
N ILE A 53 4.64 2.47 14.31
CA ILE A 53 4.68 3.48 15.37
C ILE A 53 3.25 3.74 15.91
N ALA A 54 2.27 3.96 15.03
CA ALA A 54 0.89 4.15 15.44
C ALA A 54 0.34 2.93 16.19
N TYR A 55 0.61 1.73 15.71
CA TYR A 55 0.20 0.48 16.36
C TYR A 55 0.90 0.23 17.70
N SER A 56 2.11 0.75 17.92
CA SER A 56 2.74 0.72 19.24
C SER A 56 1.92 1.50 20.28
N PHE A 57 1.42 2.69 19.93
CA PHE A 57 0.54 3.47 20.77
C PHE A 57 -0.83 2.79 20.98
N LEU A 58 -1.43 2.26 19.92
CA LEU A 58 -2.71 1.53 20.00
C LEU A 58 -2.62 0.31 20.91
N THR A 59 -1.54 -0.46 20.83
CA THR A 59 -1.30 -1.63 21.67
C THR A 59 -1.06 -1.24 23.13
N GLN A 60 -0.27 -0.19 23.38
CA GLN A 60 0.01 0.30 24.71
C GLN A 60 -1.25 0.85 25.39
N SER A 61 -2.06 1.63 24.68
CA SER A 61 -3.31 2.17 25.22
C SER A 61 -4.26 1.09 25.68
N TYR A 62 -4.31 -0.02 24.94
CA TYR A 62 -5.13 -1.17 25.27
C TYR A 62 -4.63 -1.93 26.52
N THR A 63 -3.30 -1.95 26.76
CA THR A 63 -2.69 -2.69 27.89
C THR A 63 -2.70 -1.88 29.19
N THR A 64 -2.55 -0.56 29.11
CA THR A 64 -2.43 0.31 30.31
C THR A 64 -3.74 0.84 30.83
N HIS A 65 -4.89 0.52 30.19
CA HIS A 65 -6.22 1.05 30.52
C HIS A 65 -6.27 2.59 30.60
N GLN A 66 -5.30 3.28 30.02
CA GLN A 66 -5.35 4.73 29.88
C GLN A 66 -6.41 5.09 28.82
N ASN A 67 -7.17 6.16 29.07
CA ASN A 67 -8.18 6.68 28.14
C ASN A 67 -7.51 7.34 26.91
N PHE A 68 -6.82 6.54 26.10
CA PHE A 68 -6.32 6.98 24.81
C PHE A 68 -7.44 7.00 23.79
N ASP A 69 -7.49 8.02 22.98
CA ASP A 69 -8.40 8.10 21.85
C ASP A 69 -7.86 7.21 20.70
N LEU A 70 -8.30 5.95 20.68
CA LEU A 70 -7.94 4.99 19.63
C LEU A 70 -8.29 5.53 18.23
N THR A 71 -9.39 6.27 18.12
CA THR A 71 -9.84 6.87 16.87
C THR A 71 -8.82 7.88 16.36
N PHE A 72 -8.34 8.77 17.24
CA PHE A 72 -7.34 9.78 16.87
C PHE A 72 -6.06 9.13 16.31
N TYR A 73 -5.47 8.19 17.03
CA TYR A 73 -4.21 7.55 16.58
C TYR A 73 -4.39 6.76 15.30
N ARG A 74 -5.54 6.15 15.09
CA ARG A 74 -5.85 5.42 13.85
C ARG A 74 -5.97 6.37 12.65
N TYR A 75 -6.70 7.46 12.81
CA TYR A 75 -6.81 8.46 11.75
C TYR A 75 -5.49 9.18 11.48
N LEU A 76 -4.68 9.43 12.50
CA LEU A 76 -3.32 9.97 12.33
C LEU A 76 -2.45 9.05 11.48
N ASP A 77 -2.48 7.74 11.74
CA ASP A 77 -1.84 6.73 10.89
C ASP A 77 -2.36 6.80 9.45
N TRP A 78 -3.66 6.76 9.27
CA TRP A 78 -4.26 6.79 7.93
C TRP A 78 -3.99 8.08 7.16
N PHE A 79 -4.02 9.24 7.81
CA PHE A 79 -3.67 10.52 7.18
C PHE A 79 -2.23 10.52 6.63
N ALA A 80 -1.31 9.85 7.29
CA ALA A 80 0.07 9.75 6.86
C ALA A 80 0.28 8.62 5.83
N THR A 81 -0.33 7.44 6.04
CA THR A 81 -0.03 6.25 5.25
C THR A 81 -0.86 6.11 3.99
N THR A 82 -2.13 6.55 3.97
CA THR A 82 -2.98 6.35 2.79
C THR A 82 -2.56 7.14 1.54
N PRO A 83 -2.03 8.38 1.63
CA PRO A 83 -1.45 9.06 0.46
C PRO A 83 -0.27 8.29 -0.14
N LEU A 84 0.58 7.71 0.72
CA LEU A 84 1.73 6.91 0.30
C LEU A 84 1.29 5.61 -0.39
N LEU A 85 0.28 4.92 0.17
CA LEU A 85 -0.32 3.72 -0.44
C LEU A 85 -0.95 4.01 -1.81
N LEU A 86 -1.62 5.15 -1.96
CA LEU A 86 -2.17 5.57 -3.25
C LEU A 86 -1.06 5.86 -4.26
N LEU A 87 0.01 6.52 -3.83
CA LEU A 87 1.17 6.78 -4.67
C LEU A 87 1.84 5.48 -5.12
N SER A 88 2.09 4.54 -4.20
CA SER A 88 2.61 3.21 -4.51
C SER A 88 1.74 2.47 -5.52
N LEU A 89 0.41 2.47 -5.30
CA LEU A 89 -0.53 1.84 -6.22
C LEU A 89 -0.42 2.44 -7.62
N ILE A 90 -0.44 3.77 -7.74
CA ILE A 90 -0.40 4.46 -9.04
C ILE A 90 0.91 4.20 -9.76
N ILE A 91 2.05 4.21 -9.06
CA ILE A 91 3.35 3.86 -9.63
C ILE A 91 3.32 2.41 -10.14
N TYR A 92 2.76 1.48 -9.36
CA TYR A 92 2.69 0.07 -9.74
C TYR A 92 1.77 -0.16 -10.95
N LEU A 93 0.59 0.47 -10.97
CA LEU A 93 -0.31 0.40 -12.13
C LEU A 93 0.36 0.95 -13.39
N SER A 94 1.06 2.08 -13.29
CA SER A 94 1.77 2.68 -14.41
C SER A 94 2.95 1.82 -14.88
N TYR A 95 3.71 1.23 -13.96
CA TYR A 95 4.79 0.29 -14.27
C TYR A 95 4.27 -0.91 -15.07
N LEU A 96 3.17 -1.54 -14.63
CA LEU A 96 2.58 -2.68 -15.33
C LEU A 96 2.02 -2.31 -16.71
N LYS A 97 1.41 -1.12 -16.83
CA LYS A 97 0.92 -0.60 -18.11
C LYS A 97 2.08 -0.41 -19.09
N ASN A 98 3.14 0.26 -18.68
CA ASN A 98 4.31 0.52 -19.54
C ASN A 98 5.01 -0.76 -19.96
N LYS A 99 5.09 -1.76 -19.07
CA LYS A 99 5.67 -3.08 -19.38
C LYS A 99 4.85 -3.83 -20.45
N ASP A 100 3.52 -3.67 -20.45
CA ASP A 100 2.62 -4.35 -21.41
C ASP A 100 2.61 -3.65 -22.78
N GLU A 101 2.58 -2.32 -22.81
CA GLU A 101 2.46 -1.54 -24.05
C GLU A 101 3.76 -1.50 -24.87
N ASN A 102 4.92 -1.55 -24.25
CA ASN A 102 6.16 -1.26 -24.96
C ASN A 102 6.97 -2.49 -25.38
N ASN A 103 6.72 -3.70 -24.86
CA ASN A 103 7.69 -4.83 -24.97
C ASN A 103 9.17 -4.39 -24.83
N GLN A 104 9.39 -3.14 -24.46
CA GLN A 104 10.66 -2.45 -24.29
C GLN A 104 10.69 -1.83 -22.90
N THR A 105 11.78 -2.05 -22.23
CA THR A 105 12.11 -1.37 -20.99
C THR A 105 12.11 0.14 -21.21
N PRO A 106 11.56 0.94 -20.28
CA PRO A 106 11.67 2.39 -20.38
C PRO A 106 13.14 2.78 -20.53
N GLU A 107 13.48 3.46 -21.61
CA GLU A 107 14.87 3.86 -21.89
C GLU A 107 15.45 4.83 -20.85
N THR A 108 14.61 5.42 -20.00
CA THR A 108 15.04 6.39 -18.99
C THR A 108 14.44 6.09 -17.62
N GLU A 109 15.33 5.91 -16.67
CA GLU A 109 15.14 5.53 -15.27
C GLU A 109 14.26 6.48 -14.48
N ASP A 110 14.37 7.76 -14.77
CA ASP A 110 13.70 8.85 -14.05
C ASP A 110 12.26 9.11 -14.50
N ASP A 111 11.84 8.56 -15.64
CA ASP A 111 10.63 9.06 -16.29
C ASP A 111 9.34 8.64 -15.59
N THR A 112 9.18 7.35 -15.22
CA THR A 112 7.89 6.89 -14.65
C THR A 112 7.60 7.52 -13.28
N PHE A 113 8.57 7.53 -12.38
CA PHE A 113 8.39 8.07 -11.03
C PHE A 113 8.24 9.59 -11.05
N ASN A 114 9.13 10.28 -11.77
CA ASN A 114 9.11 11.73 -11.91
C ASN A 114 7.90 12.24 -12.70
N ILE A 115 7.46 11.51 -13.74
CA ILE A 115 6.25 11.83 -14.50
C ILE A 115 5.03 11.74 -13.59
N ILE A 116 4.94 10.68 -12.78
CA ILE A 116 3.83 10.49 -11.85
C ILE A 116 3.81 11.59 -10.79
N LEU A 117 4.96 11.93 -10.18
CA LEU A 117 5.02 12.99 -9.17
C LEU A 117 4.64 14.38 -9.73
N LYS A 118 4.85 14.61 -11.01
CA LYS A 118 4.46 15.86 -11.69
C LYS A 118 3.01 15.86 -12.18
N ASP A 119 2.31 14.72 -12.16
CA ASP A 119 0.91 14.66 -12.61
C ASP A 119 -0.01 15.34 -11.58
N LYS A 120 -0.62 16.46 -12.00
CA LYS A 120 -1.58 17.22 -11.16
C LYS A 120 -2.74 16.38 -10.63
N LYS A 121 -3.08 15.27 -11.30
CA LYS A 121 -4.12 14.35 -10.83
C LYS A 121 -3.78 13.69 -9.50
N ILE A 122 -2.50 13.48 -9.20
CA ILE A 122 -2.04 12.96 -7.92
C ILE A 122 -2.47 13.88 -6.77
N ILE A 123 -2.32 15.19 -6.94
CA ILE A 123 -2.74 16.17 -5.93
C ILE A 123 -4.25 16.08 -5.69
N ILE A 124 -5.04 15.91 -6.76
CA ILE A 124 -6.49 15.77 -6.66
C ILE A 124 -6.85 14.47 -5.94
N ILE A 125 -6.20 13.35 -6.27
CA ILE A 125 -6.40 12.05 -5.63
C ILE A 125 -6.10 12.14 -4.14
N ILE A 126 -4.97 12.74 -3.75
CA ILE A 126 -4.59 12.92 -2.36
C ILE A 126 -5.57 13.83 -1.63
N ALA A 127 -6.01 14.93 -2.25
CA ALA A 127 -7.01 15.82 -1.65
C ALA A 127 -8.35 15.12 -1.41
N LEU A 128 -8.81 14.30 -2.36
CA LEU A 128 -10.03 13.49 -2.21
C LEU A 128 -9.88 12.44 -1.10
N ASN A 129 -8.70 11.81 -0.99
CA ASN A 129 -8.39 10.89 0.09
C ASN A 129 -8.46 11.59 1.47
N PHE A 130 -7.87 12.77 1.60
CA PHE A 130 -7.97 13.54 2.85
C PHE A 130 -9.42 13.93 3.17
N LEU A 131 -10.19 14.34 2.17
CA LEU A 131 -11.60 14.69 2.37
C LEU A 131 -12.42 13.48 2.85
N MET A 132 -12.19 12.29 2.28
CA MET A 132 -12.77 11.02 2.74
C MET A 132 -12.45 10.77 4.21
N LEU A 133 -11.19 10.90 4.61
CA LEU A 133 -10.75 10.66 6.00
C LEU A 133 -11.33 11.69 6.97
N VAL A 134 -11.42 12.97 6.56
CA VAL A 134 -12.03 14.03 7.38
C VAL A 134 -13.49 13.71 7.69
N PHE A 135 -14.29 13.33 6.69
CA PHE A 135 -15.68 12.94 6.94
C PHE A 135 -15.79 11.71 7.83
N GLY A 136 -14.95 10.71 7.60
CA GLY A 136 -14.90 9.53 8.47
C GLY A 136 -14.59 9.89 9.92
N TYR A 137 -13.57 10.72 10.16
CA TYR A 137 -13.18 11.19 11.49
C TYR A 137 -14.29 12.01 12.17
N MET A 138 -14.95 12.91 11.44
CA MET A 138 -16.06 13.70 11.97
C MET A 138 -17.24 12.83 12.42
N GLY A 139 -17.50 11.73 11.74
CA GLY A 139 -18.53 10.78 12.17
C GLY A 139 -18.11 9.96 13.38
N GLU A 140 -16.87 9.46 13.44
CA GLU A 140 -16.36 8.72 14.60
C GLU A 140 -16.30 9.57 15.87
N THR A 141 -15.98 10.85 15.74
CA THR A 141 -15.98 11.82 16.85
C THR A 141 -17.34 12.41 17.14
N LYS A 142 -18.39 11.95 16.44
CA LYS A 142 -19.79 12.42 16.60
C LYS A 142 -20.01 13.91 16.34
N LEU A 143 -19.13 14.55 15.56
CA LEU A 143 -19.29 15.94 15.11
C LEU A 143 -20.44 16.05 14.10
N ILE A 144 -20.65 15.01 13.30
CA ILE A 144 -21.80 14.89 12.38
C ILE A 144 -22.43 13.51 12.55
N ASN A 145 -23.64 13.38 12.01
CA ASN A 145 -24.33 12.09 12.04
C ASN A 145 -23.47 11.02 11.35
N TYR A 146 -23.30 9.93 12.01
CA TYR A 146 -22.46 8.79 11.63
C TYR A 146 -22.78 8.20 10.24
N ILE A 147 -24.08 8.08 9.89
CA ILE A 147 -24.50 7.60 8.57
C ILE A 147 -24.18 8.64 7.49
N ILE A 148 -24.47 9.91 7.78
CA ILE A 148 -24.18 11.02 6.87
C ILE A 148 -22.67 11.14 6.64
N ALA A 149 -21.86 11.01 7.69
CA ALA A 149 -20.39 11.02 7.59
C ALA A 149 -19.88 9.98 6.59
N ASN A 150 -20.38 8.75 6.71
CA ASN A 150 -19.97 7.66 5.82
C ASN A 150 -20.38 7.94 4.37
N ILE A 151 -21.62 8.36 4.12
CA ILE A 151 -22.08 8.71 2.78
C ILE A 151 -21.22 9.82 2.18
N LEU A 152 -20.97 10.90 2.94
CA LEU A 152 -20.12 12.00 2.50
C LEU A 152 -18.66 11.56 2.26
N GLY A 153 -18.15 10.61 3.01
CA GLY A 153 -16.82 10.03 2.81
C GLY A 153 -16.73 9.15 1.56
N PHE A 154 -17.78 8.41 1.23
CA PHE A 154 -17.84 7.58 0.01
C PHE A 154 -17.86 8.40 -1.28
N ILE A 155 -18.39 9.62 -1.28
CA ILE A 155 -18.40 10.48 -2.49
C ILE A 155 -16.97 10.76 -2.99
N PRO A 156 -16.06 11.38 -2.20
CA PRO A 156 -14.68 11.60 -2.63
C PRO A 156 -13.93 10.29 -2.90
N PHE A 157 -14.22 9.21 -2.15
CA PHE A 157 -13.65 7.90 -2.39
C PHE A 157 -13.97 7.36 -3.80
N ILE A 158 -15.23 7.38 -4.21
CA ILE A 158 -15.65 6.91 -5.54
C ILE A 158 -15.04 7.79 -6.64
N ILE A 159 -15.03 9.12 -6.48
CA ILE A 159 -14.41 10.04 -7.43
C ILE A 159 -12.91 9.75 -7.56
N MET A 160 -12.23 9.53 -6.46
CA MET A 160 -10.80 9.17 -6.42
C MET A 160 -10.54 7.87 -7.19
N LEU A 161 -11.30 6.80 -6.92
CA LEU A 161 -11.18 5.53 -7.63
C LEU A 161 -11.48 5.69 -9.13
N TYR A 162 -12.45 6.49 -9.50
CA TYR A 162 -12.75 6.77 -10.90
C TYR A 162 -11.60 7.48 -11.61
N ILE A 163 -10.94 8.46 -10.96
CA ILE A 163 -9.76 9.13 -11.53
C ILE A 163 -8.62 8.15 -11.73
N ILE A 164 -8.37 7.27 -10.74
CA ILE A 164 -7.32 6.23 -10.84
C ILE A 164 -7.65 5.26 -11.97
N TRP A 165 -8.87 4.75 -12.01
CA TRP A 165 -9.34 3.85 -13.08
C TRP A 165 -9.13 4.45 -14.46
N LYS A 166 -9.60 5.66 -14.68
CA LYS A 166 -9.58 6.31 -16.00
C LYS A 166 -8.16 6.59 -16.50
N ASN A 167 -7.20 6.90 -15.61
CA ASN A 167 -5.90 7.43 -16.03
C ASN A 167 -4.77 6.40 -15.92
N TYR A 168 -4.84 5.44 -14.97
CA TYR A 168 -3.74 4.54 -14.65
C TYR A 168 -4.10 3.06 -14.80
N CYS A 169 -5.41 2.71 -14.90
CA CYS A 169 -5.83 1.32 -15.07
C CYS A 169 -5.79 0.92 -16.54
N HIS A 170 -5.26 -0.28 -16.81
CA HIS A 170 -5.20 -0.93 -18.11
C HIS A 170 -5.63 -2.40 -17.96
N SER A 171 -5.76 -3.15 -19.08
CA SER A 171 -6.11 -4.58 -19.05
C SER A 171 -5.15 -5.41 -18.20
N SER A 172 -3.86 -5.14 -18.30
CA SER A 172 -2.79 -5.86 -17.59
C SER A 172 -2.79 -5.68 -16.06
N ASN A 173 -3.31 -4.55 -15.56
CA ASN A 173 -3.28 -4.22 -14.14
C ASN A 173 -4.65 -4.15 -13.46
N ARG A 174 -5.74 -4.42 -14.22
CA ARG A 174 -7.13 -4.33 -13.77
C ARG A 174 -7.41 -5.09 -12.49
N ASN A 175 -6.91 -6.32 -12.36
CA ASN A 175 -7.17 -7.18 -11.20
C ASN A 175 -6.59 -6.58 -9.91
N ILE A 176 -5.43 -5.93 -10.00
CA ILE A 176 -4.78 -5.27 -8.86
C ILE A 176 -5.60 -4.07 -8.41
N PHE A 177 -6.05 -3.25 -9.37
CA PHE A 177 -6.93 -2.11 -9.06
C PHE A 177 -8.24 -2.54 -8.42
N ILE A 178 -8.88 -3.60 -8.93
CA ILE A 178 -10.13 -4.14 -8.38
C ILE A 178 -9.89 -4.66 -6.95
N ALA A 179 -8.84 -5.46 -6.73
CA ALA A 179 -8.51 -5.98 -5.41
C ALA A 179 -8.28 -4.84 -4.39
N PHE A 180 -7.51 -3.82 -4.78
CA PHE A 180 -7.30 -2.63 -3.96
C PHE A 180 -8.62 -1.91 -3.64
N SER A 181 -9.46 -1.69 -4.65
CA SER A 181 -10.74 -1.00 -4.49
C SER A 181 -11.68 -1.74 -3.54
N ILE A 182 -11.71 -3.08 -3.61
CA ILE A 182 -12.50 -3.92 -2.70
C ILE A 182 -11.98 -3.80 -1.27
N ILE A 183 -10.68 -3.97 -1.06
CA ILE A 183 -10.07 -3.90 0.28
C ILE A 183 -10.34 -2.54 0.92
N TRP A 184 -10.17 -1.46 0.18
CA TRP A 184 -10.42 -0.11 0.69
C TRP A 184 -11.90 0.17 0.96
N SER A 185 -12.81 -0.36 0.14
CA SER A 185 -14.26 -0.26 0.38
C SER A 185 -14.68 -0.95 1.68
N MET A 186 -13.97 -2.03 2.07
CA MET A 186 -14.27 -2.76 3.31
C MET A 186 -14.09 -1.90 4.57
N TYR A 187 -13.20 -0.88 4.55
CA TYR A 187 -13.07 0.05 5.68
C TYR A 187 -14.38 0.80 5.97
N GLY A 188 -15.10 1.22 4.91
CA GLY A 188 -16.40 1.86 5.05
C GLY A 188 -17.51 0.91 5.53
N ILE A 189 -17.40 -0.38 5.25
CA ILE A 189 -18.32 -1.41 5.78
C ILE A 189 -18.03 -1.67 7.26
N VAL A 190 -16.76 -1.88 7.61
CA VAL A 190 -16.30 -2.07 9.00
C VAL A 190 -16.61 -0.88 9.89
N TYR A 191 -16.68 0.31 9.31
CA TYR A 191 -17.10 1.54 9.99
C TYR A 191 -18.43 1.39 10.76
N TYR A 192 -19.37 0.57 10.28
CA TYR A 192 -20.68 0.37 10.91
C TYR A 192 -20.69 -0.67 12.04
N PHE A 193 -19.58 -1.35 12.31
CA PHE A 193 -19.51 -2.35 13.34
C PHE A 193 -19.43 -1.73 14.75
N ASP A 194 -19.75 -2.53 15.78
CA ASP A 194 -19.48 -2.13 17.16
C ASP A 194 -17.98 -1.90 17.40
N ASN A 195 -17.64 -1.15 18.45
CA ASN A 195 -16.26 -0.72 18.69
C ASN A 195 -15.24 -1.86 18.72
N ASN A 196 -15.58 -3.03 19.26
CA ASN A 196 -14.66 -4.16 19.32
C ASN A 196 -14.46 -4.79 17.95
N SER A 197 -15.55 -5.12 17.27
CA SER A 197 -15.55 -5.73 15.93
C SER A 197 -14.94 -4.78 14.90
N LYS A 198 -15.21 -3.47 15.01
CA LYS A 198 -14.61 -2.42 14.16
C LYS A 198 -13.10 -2.39 14.30
N ASN A 199 -12.55 -2.35 15.52
CA ASN A 199 -11.12 -2.36 15.72
C ASN A 199 -10.44 -3.63 15.21
N ILE A 200 -11.06 -4.80 15.41
CA ILE A 200 -10.58 -6.06 14.85
C ILE A 200 -10.57 -5.99 13.32
N GLY A 201 -11.66 -5.53 12.71
CA GLY A 201 -11.78 -5.39 11.27
C GLY A 201 -10.73 -4.45 10.68
N TYR A 202 -10.52 -3.28 11.28
CA TYR A 202 -9.49 -2.34 10.85
C TYR A 202 -8.07 -2.92 10.99
N ASN A 203 -7.77 -3.65 12.07
CA ASN A 203 -6.48 -4.30 12.23
C ASN A 203 -6.21 -5.32 11.11
N ILE A 204 -7.21 -6.12 10.74
CA ILE A 204 -7.11 -7.10 9.66
C ILE A 204 -6.93 -6.40 8.31
N LEU A 205 -7.71 -5.34 8.05
CA LEU A 205 -7.63 -4.58 6.81
C LEU A 205 -6.27 -3.86 6.66
N ASP A 206 -5.73 -3.31 7.75
CA ASP A 206 -4.41 -2.69 7.75
C ASP A 206 -3.29 -3.72 7.46
N ILE A 207 -3.39 -4.95 8.00
CA ILE A 207 -2.48 -6.03 7.65
C ILE A 207 -2.56 -6.33 6.14
N ILE A 208 -3.77 -6.49 5.60
CA ILE A 208 -3.95 -6.82 4.19
C ILE A 208 -3.48 -5.68 3.28
N ALA A 209 -3.89 -4.45 3.59
CA ALA A 209 -3.63 -3.29 2.74
C ALA A 209 -2.17 -2.82 2.77
N LYS A 210 -1.50 -2.88 3.93
CA LYS A 210 -0.14 -2.38 4.13
C LYS A 210 0.88 -3.51 4.00
N VAL A 211 0.78 -4.53 4.87
CA VAL A 211 1.72 -5.66 4.85
C VAL A 211 1.55 -6.50 3.58
N GLY A 212 0.31 -6.82 3.21
CA GLY A 212 0.02 -7.64 2.03
C GLY A 212 0.51 -7.01 0.74
N PHE A 213 0.31 -5.71 0.53
CA PHE A 213 0.77 -5.02 -0.67
C PHE A 213 2.31 -4.89 -0.69
N GLY A 214 2.95 -4.49 0.41
CA GLY A 214 4.40 -4.43 0.51
C GLY A 214 5.08 -5.77 0.23
N LEU A 215 4.56 -6.87 0.79
CA LEU A 215 5.07 -8.22 0.55
C LEU A 215 4.81 -8.70 -0.89
N LEU A 216 3.71 -8.30 -1.52
CA LEU A 216 3.46 -8.60 -2.94
C LEU A 216 4.54 -7.98 -3.83
N ILE A 217 4.89 -6.71 -3.62
CA ILE A 217 5.94 -6.04 -4.38
C ILE A 217 7.31 -6.68 -4.10
N TRP A 218 7.62 -6.94 -2.82
CA TRP A 218 8.84 -7.65 -2.43
C TRP A 218 8.98 -9.00 -3.14
N TYR A 219 7.91 -9.81 -3.16
CA TYR A 219 7.89 -11.10 -3.84
C TYR A 219 8.14 -10.97 -5.35
N LYS A 220 7.54 -9.95 -6.01
CA LYS A 220 7.77 -9.69 -7.44
C LYS A 220 9.23 -9.35 -7.75
N VAL A 221 9.87 -8.58 -6.88
CA VAL A 221 11.30 -8.26 -7.01
C VAL A 221 12.16 -9.51 -6.86
N ILE A 222 11.89 -10.36 -5.87
CA ILE A 222 12.63 -11.60 -5.65
C ILE A 222 12.45 -12.56 -6.84
N GLN A 223 11.23 -12.74 -7.35
CA GLN A 223 11.00 -13.58 -8.54
C GLN A 223 11.86 -13.11 -9.71
N TYR A 224 11.86 -11.83 -10.03
CA TYR A 224 12.66 -11.30 -11.14
C TYR A 224 14.17 -11.54 -10.95
N LYS A 225 14.67 -11.36 -9.73
CA LYS A 225 16.09 -11.62 -9.42
C LYS A 225 16.45 -13.10 -9.65
N LEU A 226 15.58 -14.01 -9.21
CA LEU A 226 15.80 -15.46 -9.40
C LEU A 226 15.77 -15.86 -10.88
N GLU A 227 14.83 -15.33 -11.67
CA GLU A 227 14.75 -15.56 -13.11
C GLU A 227 16.02 -15.12 -13.84
N ASN A 228 16.57 -13.96 -13.48
CA ASN A 228 17.80 -13.45 -14.08
C ASN A 228 19.04 -14.25 -13.68
N LEU A 229 19.12 -14.75 -12.44
CA LEU A 229 20.22 -15.64 -12.03
C LEU A 229 20.19 -16.96 -12.82
N ASN A 230 19.04 -17.57 -12.96
CA ASN A 230 18.88 -18.80 -13.75
C ASN A 230 19.27 -18.61 -15.22
N ASN A 231 18.94 -17.46 -15.80
CA ASN A 231 19.33 -17.13 -17.18
C ASN A 231 20.84 -16.92 -17.34
N LEU A 232 21.52 -16.37 -16.32
CA LEU A 232 22.98 -16.22 -16.31
C LEU A 232 23.68 -17.58 -16.23
N ASP A 233 23.25 -18.45 -15.34
CA ASP A 233 23.82 -19.80 -15.20
C ASP A 233 23.64 -20.62 -16.47
N TYR A 234 22.48 -20.54 -17.11
CA TYR A 234 22.22 -21.20 -18.40
C TYR A 234 23.16 -20.70 -19.50
N ASN A 235 23.39 -19.39 -19.59
CA ASN A 235 24.29 -18.82 -20.60
C ASN A 235 25.77 -19.17 -20.35
N ILE A 236 26.19 -19.31 -19.08
CA ILE A 236 27.55 -19.71 -18.71
C ILE A 236 27.80 -21.17 -19.12
N ASP A 237 26.83 -22.05 -18.91
CA ASP A 237 26.93 -23.45 -19.30
C ASP A 237 27.02 -23.60 -20.83
N TYR A 238 26.24 -22.84 -21.60
CA TYR A 238 26.29 -22.85 -23.08
C TYR A 238 27.63 -22.33 -23.63
N THR A 239 28.19 -21.26 -23.06
CA THR A 239 29.47 -20.71 -23.48
C THR A 239 30.63 -21.67 -23.20
N ASN A 240 30.60 -22.37 -22.09
CA ASN A 240 31.59 -23.39 -21.74
C ASN A 240 31.52 -24.63 -22.65
N LEU A 241 30.35 -25.01 -23.14
CA LEU A 241 30.16 -26.10 -24.09
C LEU A 241 30.66 -25.78 -25.51
N ILE A 242 30.65 -24.52 -25.92
CA ILE A 242 31.13 -24.05 -27.23
C ILE A 242 32.63 -23.85 -27.25
N THR A 243 33.25 -23.51 -26.11
CA THR A 243 34.72 -23.33 -26.04
C THR A 243 35.52 -24.62 -25.93
N ILE A 244 34.88 -25.77 -25.75
CA ILE A 244 35.53 -27.10 -25.69
C ILE A 244 35.57 -27.82 -27.07
N LYS A 245 35.12 -27.19 -28.14
CA LYS A 245 35.27 -27.68 -29.55
C LYS A 245 36.34 -26.89 -30.26
#